data_1c9ab981cfeca22c9944a634a014e22b
#
_entry.id   1c9ab981cfeca22c9944a634a014e22b
#
_cell.length_a   1.000
_cell.length_b   1.000
_cell.length_c   1.000
_cell.angle_alpha   90.00
_cell.angle_beta   90.00
_cell.angle_gamma   90.00
#
_symmetry.space_group_name_H-M   'P 1'
#
loop_
_entity.id
_entity.type
_entity.pdbx_description
1 polymer ?
#
loop_
_entity_poly.entity_id
_entity_poly.type
_entity_poly.pdbx_seq_one_letter_code
_entity_poly.pdbx_strand_id
1 'polypeptide(L)'
;LLSRRQRQMCIRDSVAGARARGLSENRILFGNVLKSVLLRMVTLLFLSAGSLLGGTAIVETIFMWNGVGKMAVDAVSMHDIPVIQAYLVWMAAIYLLLHLIADLLMGALDPRAKLEGMR
;
A
#
# COMPACT_ATOMS: atom_id res chain seq x y z
N LEU A 1 16.03 -0.16 -13.49
CA LEU A 1 16.92 1.03 -13.55
C LEU A 1 16.32 2.19 -14.35
N LEU A 2 15.71 1.95 -15.50
CA LEU A 2 15.05 2.98 -16.31
C LEU A 2 13.83 3.57 -15.62
N SER A 3 13.03 2.77 -14.91
CA SER A 3 11.83 3.24 -14.20
C SER A 3 12.16 4.15 -13.00
N ARG A 4 13.29 3.96 -12.32
CA ARG A 4 13.75 4.84 -11.25
C ARG A 4 14.20 6.19 -11.78
N ARG A 5 14.91 6.22 -12.91
CA ARG A 5 15.33 7.47 -13.57
C ARG A 5 14.15 8.26 -14.12
N GLN A 6 13.19 7.59 -14.73
CA GLN A 6 11.95 8.25 -15.19
C GLN A 6 11.15 8.86 -14.05
N ARG A 7 11.06 8.18 -12.90
CA ARG A 7 10.35 8.71 -11.71
C ARG A 7 11.02 9.93 -11.11
N GLN A 8 12.35 9.96 -11.08
CA GLN A 8 13.10 11.16 -10.63
C GLN A 8 12.99 12.33 -11.60
N MET A 9 12.93 12.06 -12.90
CA MET A 9 12.68 13.09 -13.93
C MET A 9 11.29 13.71 -13.77
N CYS A 10 10.24 12.93 -13.57
CA CYS A 10 8.88 13.47 -13.37
C CYS A 10 8.75 14.38 -12.16
N ILE A 11 9.45 14.09 -11.06
CA ILE A 11 9.47 14.97 -9.90
C ILE A 11 10.24 16.25 -10.17
N ARG A 12 11.37 16.17 -10.85
CA ARG A 12 12.16 17.34 -11.26
C ARG A 12 11.40 18.23 -12.23
N ASP A 13 10.71 17.66 -13.23
CA ASP A 13 9.92 18.39 -14.20
C ASP A 13 8.71 19.09 -13.56
N SER A 14 8.06 18.47 -12.60
CA SER A 14 6.94 19.08 -11.86
C SER A 14 7.41 20.24 -10.96
N VAL A 15 8.58 20.11 -10.34
CA VAL A 15 9.21 21.18 -9.54
C VAL A 15 9.68 22.33 -10.44
N ALA A 16 10.31 22.02 -11.58
CA ALA A 16 10.73 23.04 -12.54
C ALA A 16 9.55 23.81 -13.15
N GLY A 17 8.47 23.12 -13.49
CA GLY A 17 7.24 23.73 -13.98
C GLY A 17 6.54 24.61 -12.94
N ALA A 18 6.58 24.25 -11.67
CA ALA A 18 6.04 25.04 -10.58
C ALA A 18 6.91 26.28 -10.28
N ARG A 19 8.23 26.18 -10.40
CA ARG A 19 9.15 27.31 -10.29
C ARG A 19 8.95 28.34 -11.41
N ALA A 20 8.68 27.88 -12.63
CA ALA A 20 8.40 28.76 -13.78
C ALA A 20 7.11 29.57 -13.59
N ARG A 21 6.20 29.15 -12.72
CA ARG A 21 4.96 29.87 -12.38
C ARG A 21 5.10 30.89 -11.25
N GLY A 22 6.31 31.12 -10.74
CA GLY A 22 6.58 32.11 -9.70
C GLY A 22 6.04 31.78 -8.31
N LEU A 23 5.77 30.51 -8.02
CA LEU A 23 5.33 30.05 -6.71
C LEU A 23 6.51 29.99 -5.72
N SER A 24 6.28 30.40 -4.48
CA SER A 24 7.31 30.31 -3.42
C SER A 24 7.73 28.85 -3.19
N GLU A 25 9.01 28.61 -2.92
CA GLU A 25 9.60 27.27 -2.75
C GLU A 25 8.86 26.42 -1.70
N ASN A 26 8.45 27.03 -0.61
CA ASN A 26 7.68 26.35 0.45
C ASN A 26 6.30 25.86 -0.05
N ARG A 27 5.65 26.60 -0.89
CA ARG A 27 4.34 26.24 -1.47
C ARG A 27 4.45 25.12 -2.49
N ILE A 28 5.55 25.08 -3.23
CA ILE A 28 5.87 24.00 -4.19
C ILE A 28 6.16 22.71 -3.43
N LEU A 29 7.00 22.77 -2.39
CA LEU A 29 7.37 21.63 -1.56
C LEU A 29 6.16 21.03 -0.84
N PHE A 30 5.40 21.83 -0.13
CA PHE A 30 4.26 21.35 0.66
C PHE A 30 3.00 21.05 -0.16
N GLY A 31 2.78 21.76 -1.28
CA GLY A 31 1.58 21.59 -2.09
C GLY A 31 1.64 20.42 -3.08
N ASN A 32 2.74 20.31 -3.83
CA ASN A 32 2.82 19.37 -4.95
C ASN A 32 3.74 18.18 -4.68
N VAL A 33 4.93 18.43 -4.10
CA VAL A 33 5.93 17.38 -3.89
C VAL A 33 5.54 16.48 -2.71
N LEU A 34 5.16 17.07 -1.60
CA LEU A 34 4.75 16.33 -0.40
C LEU A 34 3.52 15.46 -0.68
N LYS A 35 2.56 15.97 -1.42
CA LYS A 35 1.37 15.23 -1.81
C LYS A 35 1.68 14.00 -2.67
N SER A 36 2.56 14.14 -3.65
CA SER A 36 2.98 13.04 -4.52
C SER A 36 3.81 11.99 -3.76
N VAL A 37 4.62 12.42 -2.80
CA VAL A 37 5.42 11.51 -1.97
C VAL A 37 4.53 10.77 -0.98
N LEU A 38 3.59 11.46 -0.33
CA LEU A 38 2.63 10.85 0.60
C LEU A 38 1.79 9.77 -0.08
N LEU A 39 1.30 10.00 -1.29
CA LEU A 39 0.57 9.00 -2.06
C LEU A 39 1.37 7.71 -2.25
N ARG A 40 2.65 7.83 -2.62
CA ARG A 40 3.53 6.66 -2.78
C ARG A 40 3.84 5.97 -1.47
N MET A 41 4.06 6.74 -0.39
CA MET A 41 4.30 6.19 0.94
C MET A 41 3.09 5.39 1.44
N VAL A 42 1.90 5.91 1.27
CA VAL A 42 0.64 5.23 1.64
C VAL A 42 0.52 3.90 0.89
N THR A 43 0.72 3.90 -0.43
CA THR A 43 0.65 2.67 -1.23
C THR A 43 1.66 1.62 -0.77
N LEU A 44 2.91 2.03 -0.52
CA LEU A 44 3.95 1.13 -0.03
C LEU A 44 3.64 0.59 1.36
N LEU A 45 3.09 1.40 2.26
CA LEU A 45 2.66 0.98 3.59
C LEU A 45 1.57 -0.10 3.52
N PHE A 46 0.56 0.09 2.68
CA PHE A 46 -0.51 -0.90 2.51
C PHE A 46 -0.03 -2.20 1.87
N LEU A 47 0.85 -2.11 0.86
CA LEU A 47 1.51 -3.29 0.28
C LEU A 47 2.35 -4.04 1.30
N SER A 48 3.13 -3.32 2.11
CA SER A 48 3.94 -3.91 3.18
C SER A 48 3.07 -4.54 4.26
N ALA A 49 1.97 -3.89 4.65
CA ALA A 49 1.02 -4.44 5.61
C ALA A 49 0.43 -5.78 5.13
N GLY A 50 0.05 -5.87 3.85
CA GLY A 50 -0.43 -7.11 3.24
C GLY A 50 0.62 -8.24 3.27
N SER A 51 1.88 -7.93 2.97
CA SER A 51 2.97 -8.92 3.00
C SER A 51 3.33 -9.36 4.43
N LEU A 52 3.25 -8.44 5.39
CA LEU A 52 3.47 -8.75 6.81
C LEU A 52 2.42 -9.73 7.35
N LEU A 53 1.15 -9.55 6.98
CA LEU A 53 0.08 -10.46 7.38
C LEU A 53 0.34 -11.91 6.94
N GLY A 54 0.90 -12.11 5.73
CA GLY A 54 1.31 -13.44 5.26
C GLY A 54 2.58 -13.97 5.93
N GLY A 55 3.53 -13.09 6.26
CA GLY A 55 4.82 -13.47 6.85
C GLY A 55 4.79 -13.76 8.35
N THR A 56 3.80 -13.24 9.08
CA THR A 56 3.70 -13.41 10.53
C THR A 56 3.48 -14.86 10.95
N ALA A 57 2.84 -15.70 10.12
CA ALA A 57 2.59 -17.11 10.41
C ALA A 57 3.87 -17.89 10.70
N ILE A 58 4.95 -17.63 9.97
CA ILE A 58 6.25 -18.28 10.18
C ILE A 58 6.86 -17.84 11.51
N VAL A 59 6.82 -16.53 11.77
CA VAL A 59 7.34 -15.94 13.03
C VAL A 59 6.57 -16.47 14.23
N GLU A 60 5.24 -16.49 14.16
CA GLU A 60 4.38 -17.04 15.22
C GLU A 60 4.68 -18.51 15.51
N THR A 61 4.97 -19.30 14.48
CA THR A 61 5.33 -20.71 14.63
C THR A 61 6.68 -20.89 15.31
N ILE A 62 7.70 -20.09 14.91
CA ILE A 62 9.05 -20.17 15.49
C ILE A 62 9.06 -19.74 16.96
N PHE A 63 8.37 -18.65 17.28
CA PHE A 63 8.32 -18.11 18.64
C PHE A 63 7.24 -18.76 19.52
N MET A 64 6.54 -19.77 19.02
CA MET A 64 5.45 -20.45 19.73
C MET A 64 4.35 -19.48 20.22
N TRP A 65 4.15 -18.40 19.51
CA TRP A 65 3.12 -17.43 19.84
C TRP A 65 1.76 -17.91 19.31
N ASN A 66 0.77 -17.96 20.17
CA ASN A 66 -0.58 -18.36 19.78
C ASN A 66 -1.28 -17.25 19.00
N GLY A 67 -0.95 -17.13 17.71
CA GLY A 67 -1.56 -16.19 16.78
C GLY A 67 -2.41 -16.89 15.72
N VAL A 68 -3.08 -16.09 14.90
CA VAL A 68 -3.96 -16.60 13.83
C VAL A 68 -3.16 -17.33 12.74
N GLY A 69 -1.94 -16.91 12.49
CA GLY A 69 -1.04 -17.56 11.53
C GLY A 69 -0.60 -18.95 11.99
N LYS A 70 -0.25 -19.10 13.25
CA LYS A 70 0.08 -20.41 13.81
C LYS A 70 -1.12 -21.36 13.77
N MET A 71 -2.32 -20.87 14.09
CA MET A 71 -3.54 -21.66 14.00
C MET A 71 -3.76 -22.21 12.58
N ALA A 72 -3.47 -21.40 11.55
CA ALA A 72 -3.56 -21.83 10.16
C ALA A 72 -2.52 -22.93 9.83
N VAL A 73 -1.28 -22.80 10.29
CA VAL A 73 -0.21 -23.79 10.09
C VAL A 73 -0.57 -25.11 10.77
N ASP A 74 -1.09 -25.04 11.99
CA ASP A 74 -1.54 -26.22 12.73
C ASP A 74 -2.73 -26.91 12.03
N ALA A 75 -3.68 -26.14 11.52
CA ALA A 75 -4.81 -26.65 10.75
C ALA A 75 -4.37 -27.36 9.46
N VAL A 76 -3.36 -26.83 8.76
CA VAL A 76 -2.75 -27.50 7.59
C VAL A 76 -2.12 -28.83 8.00
N SER A 77 -1.40 -28.85 9.10
CA SER A 77 -0.73 -30.06 9.62
C SER A 77 -1.74 -31.14 10.02
N MET A 78 -2.89 -30.73 10.54
CA MET A 78 -3.99 -31.61 10.94
C MET A 78 -4.95 -31.95 9.80
N HIS A 79 -4.76 -31.37 8.62
CA HIS A 79 -5.66 -31.50 7.45
C HIS A 79 -7.10 -31.06 7.75
N ASP A 80 -7.24 -30.05 8.60
CA ASP A 80 -8.56 -29.51 8.97
C ASP A 80 -9.03 -28.50 7.92
N ILE A 81 -9.66 -29.02 6.87
CA ILE A 81 -10.10 -28.24 5.69
C ILE A 81 -11.05 -27.09 6.06
N PRO A 82 -12.06 -27.25 6.94
CA PRO A 82 -12.94 -26.16 7.33
C PRO A 82 -12.20 -24.96 7.95
N VAL A 83 -11.22 -25.21 8.81
CA VAL A 83 -10.42 -24.16 9.46
C VAL A 83 -9.54 -23.44 8.45
N ILE A 84 -8.93 -24.17 7.53
CA ILE A 84 -8.11 -23.59 6.45
C ILE A 84 -8.99 -22.69 5.56
N GLN A 85 -10.17 -23.13 5.16
CA GLN A 85 -11.08 -22.34 4.36
C GLN A 85 -11.53 -21.05 5.08
N ALA A 86 -11.89 -21.15 6.35
CA ALA A 86 -12.28 -20.01 7.16
C ALA A 86 -11.12 -18.98 7.27
N TYR A 87 -9.90 -19.46 7.47
CA TYR A 87 -8.71 -18.61 7.51
C TYR A 87 -8.48 -17.88 6.17
N LEU A 88 -8.58 -18.59 5.05
CA LEU A 88 -8.39 -17.98 3.72
C LEU A 88 -9.43 -16.91 3.43
N VAL A 89 -10.70 -17.18 3.73
CA VAL A 89 -11.77 -16.18 3.56
C VAL A 89 -11.55 -14.96 4.44
N TRP A 90 -11.16 -15.18 5.69
CA TRP A 90 -10.85 -14.11 6.63
C TRP A 90 -9.69 -13.23 6.15
N MET A 91 -8.60 -13.84 5.72
CA MET A 91 -7.43 -13.12 5.20
C MET A 91 -7.74 -12.36 3.91
N ALA A 92 -8.51 -12.98 3.01
CA ALA A 92 -8.96 -12.32 1.79
C ALA A 92 -9.83 -11.10 2.09
N ALA A 93 -10.74 -11.20 3.05
CA ALA A 93 -11.59 -10.08 3.47
C ALA A 93 -10.77 -8.92 4.04
N ILE A 94 -9.81 -9.20 4.92
CA ILE A 94 -8.91 -8.17 5.47
C ILE A 94 -8.09 -7.52 4.35
N TYR A 95 -7.54 -8.31 3.44
CA TYR A 95 -6.73 -7.81 2.34
C TYR A 95 -7.53 -6.91 1.40
N LEU A 96 -8.75 -7.31 1.04
CA LEU A 96 -9.65 -6.49 0.24
C LEU A 96 -10.03 -5.18 0.95
N LEU A 97 -10.28 -5.25 2.25
CA LEU A 97 -10.62 -4.08 3.05
C LEU A 97 -9.47 -3.09 3.12
N LEU A 98 -8.24 -3.58 3.33
CA LEU A 98 -7.04 -2.74 3.30
C LEU A 98 -6.83 -2.10 1.93
N HIS A 99 -7.02 -2.85 0.84
CA HIS A 99 -6.94 -2.32 -0.52
C HIS A 99 -7.99 -1.25 -0.78
N LEU A 100 -9.23 -1.50 -0.37
CA LEU A 100 -10.30 -0.53 -0.52
C LEU A 100 -10.00 0.78 0.23
N ILE A 101 -9.49 0.68 1.45
CA ILE A 101 -9.09 1.86 2.23
C ILE A 101 -7.95 2.61 1.52
N ALA A 102 -6.95 1.89 0.99
CA ALA A 102 -5.84 2.48 0.25
C ALA A 102 -6.34 3.23 -1.00
N ASP A 103 -7.26 2.63 -1.76
CA ASP A 103 -7.83 3.22 -2.97
C ASP A 103 -8.68 4.46 -2.65
N LEU A 104 -9.47 4.41 -1.57
CA LEU A 104 -10.24 5.56 -1.10
C LEU A 104 -9.34 6.72 -0.67
N LEU A 105 -8.26 6.41 0.07
CA LEU A 105 -7.27 7.42 0.47
C LEU A 105 -6.56 8.02 -0.73
N MET A 106 -6.17 7.20 -1.71
CA MET A 106 -5.57 7.68 -2.95
C MET A 106 -6.54 8.55 -3.75
N GLY A 107 -7.80 8.13 -3.89
CA GLY A 107 -8.83 8.91 -4.57
C GLY A 107 -9.16 10.24 -3.90
N ALA A 108 -9.08 10.29 -2.56
CA ALA A 108 -9.29 11.52 -1.79
C ALA A 108 -8.10 12.49 -1.89
N LEU A 109 -6.88 11.95 -1.97
CA LEU A 109 -5.65 12.74 -2.04
C LEU A 109 -5.29 13.20 -3.45
N ASP A 110 -5.73 12.49 -4.49
CA ASP A 110 -5.42 12.81 -5.88
C ASP A 110 -6.68 13.14 -6.70
N PRO A 111 -7.06 14.44 -6.80
CA PRO A 111 -8.20 14.85 -7.62
C PRO A 111 -7.98 14.64 -9.12
N ARG A 112 -6.74 14.38 -9.57
CA ARG A 112 -6.41 14.16 -10.98
C ARG A 112 -6.75 12.76 -11.48
N ALA A 113 -6.74 11.75 -10.61
CA ALA A 113 -7.16 10.39 -10.96
C ALA A 113 -8.64 10.32 -11.36
N LYS A 114 -9.46 11.27 -10.90
CA LYS A 114 -10.88 11.38 -11.26
C LYS A 114 -11.12 11.72 -12.73
N LEU A 115 -10.15 12.32 -13.42
CA LEU A 115 -10.28 12.74 -14.81
C LEU A 115 -9.87 11.64 -15.81
N GLU A 116 -9.06 10.66 -15.39
CA GLU A 116 -8.67 9.55 -16.25
C GLU A 116 -9.71 8.43 -16.31
N GLY A 117 -10.52 8.27 -15.27
CA GLY A 117 -11.60 7.28 -15.23
C GLY A 117 -12.85 7.64 -16.04
N MET A 118 -12.90 8.82 -16.68
CA MET A 118 -14.03 9.29 -17.50
C MET A 118 -13.73 9.35 -19.00
N ARG A 119 -12.66 8.66 -19.44
CA ARG A 119 -12.37 8.54 -20.89
C ARG A 119 -12.57 7.13 -21.40
#